data_b8b0408addc4b7aee2926a0da18a8b2d
#
_entry.id   b8b0408addc4b7aee2926a0da18a8b2d
#
_cell.length_a   1.000
_cell.length_b   1.000
_cell.length_c   1.000
_cell.angle_alpha   90.00
_cell.angle_beta   90.00
_cell.angle_gamma   90.00
#
_symmetry.space_group_name_H-M   'P 1'
#
loop_
_entity.id
_entity.type
_entity.pdbx_description
1 polymer ?
#
loop_
_entity_poly.entity_id
_entity_poly.type
_entity_poly.pdbx_seq_one_letter_code
_entity_poly.pdbx_strand_id
1 'polypeptide(L)'
;MSCIIKNNKAIKNCTIGFLIILFITSSFLWYLEGTQFGIERKEGALSSSLLEKEYACNGIVRIDYVSHTGKITYAADKHYATITREYNESGELLEERYYNEFGKPTSQPAGYFGIHYLYDISGSTVTLIYIDRNGVPFETKWGYARKTCKDTGSVKSEQYYSSKDVSVKSVDGSYGIVRYYNSIGQVTKTVFVDQNMEPMLNSRGYAVEKCTYNTKNKIQSIRYFDADEKQSPLETGEYGIYYVYNSDGTEVKRTFMDETGQPISNALSYASIVQTFYSDGSVDTEMYLDREGNPIELNKGQYGVKHLAGGTIPLSSAEKPIIRLNTLISYFPVIVLIVALGICFLLVLLPNKAKLVVSIVYQLFILAVTLLRKQSDYGKSLELFWSYQHFFVNKVYRLEILNNIWLFVPLSAGLYKRSGAMRVFLYGACLSILIEGMQYVLNLGFFEWDDIISNIIGTLIGYYIVFILAYVFEGRRKEV
;
A
#
# COMPACT_ATOMS: atom_id res chain seq x y z
N MET A 1 42.31 41.66 13.18
CA MET A 1 41.41 41.86 12.05
C MET A 1 41.55 40.79 10.97
N SER A 2 42.72 40.29 10.58
CA SER A 2 42.90 39.29 9.55
C SER A 2 42.32 37.90 9.86
N CYS A 3 42.24 37.53 11.14
CA CYS A 3 41.69 36.23 11.58
C CYS A 3 40.16 36.15 11.50
N ILE A 4 39.47 37.28 11.70
CA ILE A 4 38.00 37.39 11.63
C ILE A 4 37.54 37.32 10.16
N ILE A 5 38.31 37.91 9.25
CA ILE A 5 38.01 37.90 7.81
C ILE A 5 38.21 36.49 7.19
N LYS A 6 39.22 35.75 7.66
CA LYS A 6 39.44 34.35 7.23
C LYS A 6 38.30 33.41 7.72
N ASN A 7 37.83 33.61 8.94
CA ASN A 7 36.71 32.82 9.49
C ASN A 7 35.41 33.10 8.72
N ASN A 8 35.14 34.38 8.36
CA ASN A 8 33.94 34.75 7.58
C ASN A 8 33.93 34.10 6.16
N LYS A 9 35.09 33.99 5.51
CA LYS A 9 35.20 33.37 4.18
C LYS A 9 35.00 31.82 4.26
N ALA A 10 35.52 31.17 5.28
CA ALA A 10 35.33 29.73 5.51
C ALA A 10 33.85 29.44 5.86
N ILE A 11 33.22 30.22 6.73
CA ILE A 11 31.78 30.08 7.07
C ILE A 11 30.94 30.33 5.82
N LYS A 12 31.23 31.32 4.99
CA LYS A 12 30.50 31.61 3.73
C LYS A 12 30.59 30.43 2.74
N ASN A 13 31.78 29.83 2.61
CA ASN A 13 31.99 28.68 1.71
C ASN A 13 31.31 27.41 2.23
N CYS A 14 31.37 27.10 3.53
CA CYS A 14 30.63 25.99 4.14
C CYS A 14 29.11 26.16 4.01
N THR A 15 28.64 27.38 4.11
CA THR A 15 27.22 27.76 3.99
C THR A 15 26.70 27.58 2.58
N ILE A 16 27.47 28.05 1.59
CA ILE A 16 27.14 27.85 0.16
C ILE A 16 27.16 26.35 -0.16
N GLY A 17 28.17 25.62 0.30
CA GLY A 17 28.26 24.18 0.14
C GLY A 17 27.06 23.43 0.74
N PHE A 18 26.63 23.81 1.93
CA PHE A 18 25.45 23.23 2.58
C PHE A 18 24.15 23.54 1.81
N LEU A 19 23.97 24.77 1.31
CA LEU A 19 22.81 25.14 0.48
C LEU A 19 22.79 24.39 -0.85
N ILE A 20 23.96 24.20 -1.48
CA ILE A 20 24.07 23.42 -2.70
C ILE A 20 23.71 21.96 -2.42
N ILE A 21 24.20 21.37 -1.33
CA ILE A 21 23.86 20.01 -0.93
C ILE A 21 22.35 19.89 -0.65
N LEU A 22 21.76 20.86 0.05
CA LEU A 22 20.33 20.89 0.38
C LEU A 22 19.48 21.07 -0.89
N PHE A 23 19.92 21.88 -1.84
CA PHE A 23 19.28 22.05 -3.14
C PHE A 23 19.40 20.79 -4.00
N ILE A 24 20.57 20.17 -4.05
CA ILE A 24 20.81 18.93 -4.80
C ILE A 24 20.00 17.78 -4.19
N THR A 25 19.98 17.65 -2.85
CA THR A 25 19.19 16.60 -2.18
C THR A 25 17.68 16.84 -2.33
N SER A 26 17.20 18.08 -2.22
CA SER A 26 15.78 18.39 -2.48
C SER A 26 15.40 18.17 -3.93
N SER A 27 16.26 18.56 -4.89
CA SER A 27 16.03 18.35 -6.32
C SER A 27 16.11 16.88 -6.68
N PHE A 28 17.01 16.12 -6.04
CA PHE A 28 17.11 14.68 -6.20
C PHE A 28 15.92 13.94 -5.59
N LEU A 29 15.44 14.34 -4.42
CA LEU A 29 14.22 13.82 -3.81
C LEU A 29 12.99 14.19 -4.64
N TRP A 30 12.92 15.40 -5.17
CA TRP A 30 11.86 15.81 -6.09
C TRP A 30 11.91 15.06 -7.43
N TYR A 31 13.11 14.83 -7.96
CA TYR A 31 13.32 13.97 -9.14
C TYR A 31 12.89 12.54 -8.85
N LEU A 32 13.20 12.00 -7.68
CA LEU A 32 12.75 10.67 -7.25
C LEU A 32 11.22 10.59 -7.06
N GLU A 33 10.55 11.69 -6.75
CA GLU A 33 9.08 11.77 -6.70
C GLU A 33 8.43 11.97 -8.07
N GLY A 34 9.06 12.80 -8.93
CA GLY A 34 8.52 13.18 -10.24
C GLY A 34 8.72 12.09 -11.31
N THR A 35 9.78 11.34 -11.21
CA THR A 35 9.96 10.10 -11.95
C THR A 35 9.36 9.01 -11.06
N GLN A 36 8.58 8.10 -11.60
CA GLN A 36 8.22 6.82 -10.97
C GLN A 36 9.46 5.93 -10.66
N PHE A 37 10.64 6.50 -10.67
CA PHE A 37 11.85 6.04 -9.99
C PHE A 37 11.83 6.39 -8.49
N GLY A 38 10.69 6.38 -7.85
CA GLY A 38 10.69 5.74 -6.57
C GLY A 38 11.33 4.41 -6.87
N ILE A 39 12.56 4.20 -6.42
CA ILE A 39 13.09 2.88 -6.26
C ILE A 39 12.14 2.25 -5.23
N GLU A 40 10.92 1.82 -5.71
CA GLU A 40 10.54 0.52 -5.33
C GLU A 40 11.82 -0.27 -5.63
N ARG A 41 12.63 -0.57 -4.67
CA ARG A 41 13.22 -1.87 -4.65
C ARG A 41 11.98 -2.75 -4.70
N LYS A 42 11.52 -3.03 -5.92
CA LYS A 42 10.80 -4.26 -6.16
C LYS A 42 11.72 -5.24 -5.47
N GLU A 43 11.24 -5.84 -4.38
CA GLU A 43 11.95 -6.98 -3.83
C GLU A 43 11.94 -8.00 -4.97
N GLY A 44 12.93 -7.90 -5.83
CA GLY A 44 12.98 -8.62 -7.09
C GLY A 44 12.45 -7.84 -8.31
N ALA A 45 12.61 -8.41 -9.48
CA ALA A 45 12.09 -7.95 -10.75
C ALA A 45 10.83 -8.75 -11.12
N LEU A 46 9.98 -8.25 -12.02
CA LEU A 46 8.90 -9.06 -12.60
C LEU A 46 9.50 -10.23 -13.37
N SER A 47 8.94 -11.44 -13.25
CA SER A 47 9.42 -12.64 -13.95
C SER A 47 9.51 -12.42 -15.46
N SER A 48 8.58 -11.63 -16.04
CA SER A 48 8.60 -11.25 -17.47
C SER A 48 9.82 -10.45 -17.91
N SER A 49 10.57 -9.85 -16.98
CA SER A 49 11.81 -9.11 -17.23
C SER A 49 13.07 -9.92 -16.91
N LEU A 50 12.91 -11.17 -16.47
CA LEU A 50 13.99 -12.10 -16.12
C LEU A 50 14.09 -13.20 -17.16
N LEU A 51 15.25 -13.85 -17.23
CA LEU A 51 15.46 -15.06 -18.02
C LEU A 51 15.24 -16.27 -17.11
N GLU A 52 14.51 -17.25 -17.60
CA GLU A 52 14.39 -18.56 -16.96
C GLU A 52 15.51 -19.48 -17.41
N LYS A 53 16.28 -20.02 -16.46
CA LYS A 53 17.27 -21.06 -16.72
C LYS A 53 16.83 -22.36 -16.07
N GLU A 54 16.56 -23.35 -16.91
CA GLU A 54 16.11 -24.66 -16.48
C GLU A 54 17.30 -25.65 -16.47
N TYR A 55 17.36 -26.45 -15.42
CA TYR A 55 18.31 -27.53 -15.22
C TYR A 55 17.53 -28.79 -14.83
N ALA A 56 17.67 -29.87 -15.58
CA ALA A 56 17.00 -31.14 -15.31
C ALA A 56 18.02 -32.23 -15.07
N CYS A 57 17.86 -32.97 -13.97
CA CYS A 57 18.70 -34.12 -13.62
C CYS A 57 17.95 -35.09 -12.73
N ASN A 58 17.90 -36.38 -13.10
CA ASN A 58 17.37 -37.48 -12.29
C ASN A 58 15.95 -37.22 -11.72
N GLY A 59 15.02 -36.74 -12.57
CA GLY A 59 13.66 -36.44 -12.14
C GLY A 59 13.48 -35.13 -11.39
N ILE A 60 14.56 -34.39 -11.12
CA ILE A 60 14.51 -33.06 -10.51
C ILE A 60 14.71 -31.99 -11.59
N VAL A 61 13.80 -31.06 -11.65
CA VAL A 61 13.88 -29.86 -12.48
C VAL A 61 14.06 -28.64 -11.57
N ARG A 62 15.12 -27.89 -11.82
CA ARG A 62 15.38 -26.60 -11.15
C ARG A 62 15.23 -25.49 -12.16
N ILE A 63 14.49 -24.45 -11.83
CA ILE A 63 14.32 -23.25 -12.63
C ILE A 63 14.81 -22.06 -11.82
N ASP A 64 15.82 -21.37 -12.34
CA ASP A 64 16.38 -20.13 -11.79
C ASP A 64 15.90 -18.93 -12.61
N TYR A 65 15.37 -17.92 -11.93
CA TYR A 65 15.12 -16.61 -12.52
C TYR A 65 16.40 -15.78 -12.46
N VAL A 66 16.92 -15.38 -13.61
CA VAL A 66 18.21 -14.66 -13.71
C VAL A 66 18.06 -13.32 -14.42
N SER A 67 18.77 -12.33 -13.93
CA SER A 67 18.87 -11.02 -14.59
C SER A 67 19.66 -11.12 -15.90
N HIS A 68 19.63 -10.08 -16.71
CA HIS A 68 20.45 -9.98 -17.94
C HIS A 68 21.95 -10.11 -17.68
N THR A 69 22.41 -9.87 -16.44
CA THR A 69 23.81 -10.08 -16.02
C THR A 69 24.09 -11.52 -15.59
N GLY A 70 23.10 -12.42 -15.63
CA GLY A 70 23.23 -13.82 -15.24
C GLY A 70 23.13 -14.08 -13.72
N LYS A 71 22.80 -13.07 -12.92
CA LYS A 71 22.63 -13.21 -11.47
C LYS A 71 21.23 -13.74 -11.16
N ILE A 72 21.13 -14.75 -10.27
CA ILE A 72 19.85 -15.23 -9.73
C ILE A 72 19.18 -14.07 -8.99
N THR A 73 17.94 -13.79 -9.35
CA THR A 73 17.19 -12.61 -8.91
C THR A 73 15.79 -13.02 -8.48
N TYR A 74 15.32 -12.47 -7.38
CA TYR A 74 13.97 -12.71 -6.87
C TYR A 74 12.93 -12.20 -7.86
N ALA A 75 12.03 -13.09 -8.30
CA ALA A 75 10.88 -12.77 -9.15
C ALA A 75 9.71 -12.32 -8.27
N ALA A 76 9.42 -11.02 -8.26
CA ALA A 76 8.46 -10.42 -7.32
C ALA A 76 7.03 -10.94 -7.48
N ASP A 77 6.61 -11.23 -8.70
CA ASP A 77 5.30 -11.79 -9.04
C ASP A 77 5.18 -13.30 -8.78
N LYS A 78 6.31 -14.00 -8.64
CA LYS A 78 6.38 -15.44 -8.30
C LYS A 78 6.65 -15.68 -6.82
N HIS A 79 7.18 -14.69 -6.10
CA HIS A 79 7.59 -14.75 -4.70
C HIS A 79 8.75 -15.74 -4.42
N TYR A 80 9.61 -15.99 -5.41
CA TYR A 80 10.85 -16.77 -5.28
C TYR A 80 11.86 -16.41 -6.37
N ALA A 81 13.12 -16.81 -6.19
CA ALA A 81 14.18 -16.69 -7.20
C ALA A 81 14.47 -18.01 -7.91
N THR A 82 14.26 -19.12 -7.21
CA THR A 82 14.46 -20.48 -7.72
C THR A 82 13.30 -21.36 -7.28
N ILE A 83 12.84 -22.24 -8.16
CA ILE A 83 11.93 -23.34 -7.84
C ILE A 83 12.59 -24.66 -8.20
N THR A 84 12.46 -25.68 -7.33
CA THR A 84 12.79 -27.06 -7.64
C THR A 84 11.52 -27.89 -7.72
N ARG A 85 11.44 -28.79 -8.68
CA ARG A 85 10.34 -29.72 -8.90
C ARG A 85 10.91 -31.13 -8.99
N GLU A 86 10.34 -32.04 -8.23
CA GLU A 86 10.67 -33.46 -8.26
C GLU A 86 9.54 -34.24 -8.93
N TYR A 87 9.87 -35.10 -9.88
CA TYR A 87 8.92 -35.92 -10.64
C TYR A 87 9.21 -37.38 -10.44
N ASN A 88 8.15 -38.23 -10.42
CA ASN A 88 8.32 -39.66 -10.46
C ASN A 88 8.63 -40.17 -11.89
N GLU A 89 8.84 -41.48 -12.01
CA GLU A 89 9.14 -42.14 -13.31
C GLU A 89 8.00 -42.00 -14.34
N SER A 90 6.77 -41.77 -13.88
CA SER A 90 5.58 -41.54 -14.72
C SER A 90 5.44 -40.09 -15.15
N GLY A 91 6.32 -39.18 -14.68
CA GLY A 91 6.28 -37.76 -14.98
C GLY A 91 5.31 -36.94 -14.10
N GLU A 92 4.77 -37.51 -13.02
CA GLU A 92 3.92 -36.83 -12.08
C GLU A 92 4.75 -36.03 -11.10
N LEU A 93 4.36 -34.78 -10.81
CA LEU A 93 5.02 -33.87 -9.89
C LEU A 93 4.82 -34.35 -8.44
N LEU A 94 5.90 -34.72 -7.75
CA LEU A 94 5.87 -35.20 -6.36
C LEU A 94 6.06 -34.09 -5.35
N GLU A 95 6.96 -33.16 -5.65
CA GLU A 95 7.27 -32.04 -4.74
C GLU A 95 7.69 -30.80 -5.52
N GLU A 96 7.33 -29.64 -4.99
CA GLU A 96 7.98 -28.38 -5.37
C GLU A 96 8.40 -27.58 -4.15
N ARG A 97 9.54 -26.86 -4.25
CA ARG A 97 10.09 -26.00 -3.21
C ARG A 97 10.59 -24.70 -3.78
N TYR A 98 10.52 -23.65 -2.96
CA TYR A 98 10.83 -22.26 -3.33
C TYR A 98 12.03 -21.75 -2.57
N TYR A 99 12.91 -21.03 -3.29
CA TYR A 99 14.16 -20.48 -2.73
C TYR A 99 14.33 -19.03 -3.15
N ASN A 100 14.97 -18.26 -2.27
CA ASN A 100 15.36 -16.89 -2.56
C ASN A 100 16.66 -16.85 -3.41
N GLU A 101 17.14 -15.66 -3.74
CA GLU A 101 18.34 -15.41 -4.54
C GLU A 101 19.66 -15.89 -3.90
N PHE A 102 19.61 -16.24 -2.60
CA PHE A 102 20.73 -16.80 -1.85
C PHE A 102 20.64 -18.32 -1.69
N GLY A 103 19.69 -18.98 -2.35
CA GLY A 103 19.45 -20.42 -2.26
C GLY A 103 18.87 -20.88 -0.93
N LYS A 104 18.33 -19.97 -0.11
CA LYS A 104 17.64 -20.30 1.15
C LYS A 104 16.15 -20.52 0.88
N PRO A 105 15.49 -21.47 1.55
CA PRO A 105 14.04 -21.66 1.46
C PRO A 105 13.31 -20.33 1.71
N THR A 106 12.34 -20.01 0.84
CA THR A 106 11.49 -18.80 0.96
C THR A 106 10.03 -19.19 1.00
N SER A 107 9.22 -18.44 1.75
CA SER A 107 7.79 -18.71 1.86
C SER A 107 7.01 -18.04 0.74
N GLN A 108 5.95 -18.70 0.29
CA GLN A 108 4.91 -18.09 -0.52
C GLN A 108 4.01 -17.16 0.32
N PRO A 109 3.20 -16.27 -0.27
CA PRO A 109 2.33 -15.34 0.47
C PRO A 109 1.42 -15.99 1.51
N ALA A 110 0.98 -17.22 1.27
CA ALA A 110 0.19 -18.01 2.23
C ALA A 110 1.01 -18.67 3.35
N GLY A 111 2.34 -18.48 3.36
CA GLY A 111 3.23 -18.87 4.45
C GLY A 111 3.96 -20.22 4.24
N TYR A 112 3.59 -21.02 3.26
CA TYR A 112 4.23 -22.31 2.98
C TYR A 112 5.52 -22.16 2.16
N PHE A 113 6.41 -23.18 2.23
CA PHE A 113 7.73 -23.19 1.58
C PHE A 113 7.85 -24.21 0.44
N GLY A 114 6.84 -25.07 0.28
CA GLY A 114 6.75 -26.07 -0.77
C GLY A 114 5.41 -26.80 -0.72
N ILE A 115 5.22 -27.70 -1.66
CA ILE A 115 4.02 -28.53 -1.79
C ILE A 115 4.44 -29.96 -2.10
N HIS A 116 3.92 -30.95 -1.35
CA HIS A 116 3.95 -32.35 -1.75
C HIS A 116 2.65 -32.70 -2.47
N TYR A 117 2.75 -33.52 -3.51
CA TYR A 117 1.64 -33.99 -4.33
C TYR A 117 1.47 -35.50 -4.15
N LEU A 118 0.25 -35.91 -3.81
CA LEU A 118 -0.13 -37.32 -3.73
C LEU A 118 -1.26 -37.59 -4.72
N TYR A 119 -1.09 -38.57 -5.59
CA TYR A 119 -2.07 -38.95 -6.59
C TYR A 119 -2.81 -40.22 -6.16
N ASP A 120 -4.10 -40.32 -6.47
CA ASP A 120 -4.82 -41.60 -6.35
C ASP A 120 -4.44 -42.53 -7.50
N ILE A 121 -4.82 -43.81 -7.37
CA ILE A 121 -4.48 -44.86 -8.36
C ILE A 121 -5.06 -44.52 -9.75
N SER A 122 -6.17 -43.78 -9.81
CA SER A 122 -6.83 -43.41 -11.07
C SER A 122 -6.23 -42.13 -11.70
N GLY A 123 -5.42 -41.38 -10.96
CA GLY A 123 -4.90 -40.09 -11.37
C GLY A 123 -5.96 -38.98 -11.41
N SER A 124 -7.21 -39.26 -11.03
CA SER A 124 -8.31 -38.30 -11.05
C SER A 124 -8.34 -37.36 -9.83
N THR A 125 -7.64 -37.76 -8.77
CA THR A 125 -7.58 -37.02 -7.52
C THR A 125 -6.13 -36.74 -7.14
N VAL A 126 -5.83 -35.52 -6.82
CA VAL A 126 -4.51 -35.12 -6.29
C VAL A 126 -4.69 -34.43 -4.94
N THR A 127 -3.89 -34.82 -3.96
CA THR A 127 -3.80 -34.17 -2.67
C THR A 127 -2.53 -33.34 -2.63
N LEU A 128 -2.69 -32.04 -2.39
CA LEU A 128 -1.63 -31.08 -2.18
C LEU A 128 -1.42 -30.92 -0.68
N ILE A 129 -0.20 -31.13 -0.20
CA ILE A 129 0.20 -30.93 1.19
C ILE A 129 1.17 -29.76 1.24
N TYR A 130 0.74 -28.65 1.84
CA TYR A 130 1.58 -27.47 2.02
C TYR A 130 2.56 -27.72 3.15
N ILE A 131 3.85 -27.43 2.93
CA ILE A 131 4.93 -27.76 3.86
C ILE A 131 5.70 -26.51 4.31
N ASP A 132 6.23 -26.59 5.53
CA ASP A 132 7.16 -25.61 6.08
C ASP A 132 8.58 -25.77 5.47
N ARG A 133 9.54 -24.96 5.96
CA ARG A 133 10.95 -25.03 5.53
C ARG A 133 11.60 -26.41 5.75
N ASN A 134 11.10 -27.19 6.69
CA ASN A 134 11.63 -28.50 7.07
C ASN A 134 10.93 -29.67 6.38
N GLY A 135 9.90 -29.40 5.55
CA GLY A 135 9.11 -30.43 4.88
C GLY A 135 7.95 -30.96 5.70
N VAL A 136 7.59 -30.32 6.81
CA VAL A 136 6.48 -30.74 7.67
C VAL A 136 5.19 -30.06 7.21
N PRO A 137 4.01 -30.77 7.21
CA PRO A 137 2.73 -30.17 6.88
C PRO A 137 2.46 -28.89 7.68
N PHE A 138 2.10 -27.80 6.98
CA PHE A 138 2.02 -26.44 7.50
C PHE A 138 0.63 -25.83 7.27
N GLU A 139 0.02 -25.30 8.35
CA GLU A 139 -1.26 -24.57 8.24
C GLU A 139 -1.04 -23.25 7.54
N THR A 140 -1.57 -23.14 6.34
CA THR A 140 -1.47 -21.93 5.52
C THR A 140 -2.36 -20.80 6.04
N LYS A 141 -2.14 -19.56 5.58
CA LYS A 141 -3.04 -18.43 5.86
C LYS A 141 -4.46 -18.65 5.31
N TRP A 142 -4.67 -19.64 4.44
CA TRP A 142 -6.01 -20.01 3.96
C TRP A 142 -6.80 -20.87 4.96
N GLY A 143 -6.18 -21.29 6.08
CA GLY A 143 -6.82 -22.05 7.16
C GLY A 143 -6.73 -23.58 7.02
N TYR A 144 -5.89 -24.09 6.11
CA TYR A 144 -5.69 -25.51 5.92
C TYR A 144 -4.23 -25.85 5.55
N ALA A 145 -3.82 -27.08 5.84
CA ALA A 145 -2.49 -27.61 5.48
C ALA A 145 -2.54 -28.53 4.26
N ARG A 146 -3.71 -29.09 3.96
CA ARG A 146 -3.90 -30.03 2.85
C ARG A 146 -5.14 -29.67 2.06
N LYS A 147 -5.07 -29.95 0.76
CA LYS A 147 -6.19 -29.78 -0.17
C LYS A 147 -6.27 -30.96 -1.10
N THR A 148 -7.38 -31.67 -1.08
CA THR A 148 -7.67 -32.74 -2.05
C THR A 148 -8.47 -32.17 -3.22
N CYS A 149 -7.97 -32.33 -4.43
CA CYS A 149 -8.59 -31.85 -5.67
C CYS A 149 -9.01 -33.04 -6.53
N LYS A 150 -10.26 -33.05 -6.99
CA LYS A 150 -10.78 -34.00 -7.96
C LYS A 150 -11.21 -33.27 -9.21
N ASP A 151 -10.75 -33.73 -10.37
CA ASP A 151 -11.06 -33.17 -11.68
C ASP A 151 -11.77 -34.23 -12.57
N THR A 152 -12.98 -33.91 -13.01
CA THR A 152 -13.75 -34.74 -13.95
C THR A 152 -13.98 -34.03 -15.29
N GLY A 153 -13.16 -32.99 -15.60
CA GLY A 153 -13.27 -32.16 -16.79
C GLY A 153 -14.25 -31.00 -16.62
N SER A 154 -15.53 -31.27 -16.57
CA SER A 154 -16.57 -30.24 -16.41
C SER A 154 -16.83 -29.83 -14.96
N VAL A 155 -16.39 -30.65 -14.00
CA VAL A 155 -16.56 -30.37 -12.57
C VAL A 155 -15.23 -30.57 -11.84
N LYS A 156 -14.82 -29.57 -11.07
CA LYS A 156 -13.66 -29.67 -10.17
C LYS A 156 -14.10 -29.43 -8.75
N SER A 157 -13.66 -30.30 -7.83
CA SER A 157 -13.93 -30.14 -6.41
C SER A 157 -12.66 -30.08 -5.60
N GLU A 158 -12.71 -29.34 -4.51
CA GLU A 158 -11.64 -29.19 -3.53
C GLU A 158 -12.21 -29.44 -2.14
N GLN A 159 -11.46 -30.16 -1.29
CA GLN A 159 -11.74 -30.30 0.14
C GLN A 159 -10.50 -29.96 0.96
N TYR A 160 -10.70 -29.40 2.15
CA TYR A 160 -9.64 -28.83 2.97
C TYR A 160 -9.45 -29.59 4.27
N TYR A 161 -8.18 -29.80 4.66
CA TYR A 161 -7.79 -30.58 5.82
C TYR A 161 -6.66 -29.87 6.58
N SER A 162 -6.64 -30.10 7.89
CA SER A 162 -5.52 -29.68 8.75
C SER A 162 -4.26 -30.52 8.49
N SER A 163 -3.17 -30.15 9.14
CA SER A 163 -1.92 -30.94 9.17
C SER A 163 -2.09 -32.32 9.79
N LYS A 164 -3.16 -32.53 10.57
CA LYS A 164 -3.53 -33.81 11.20
C LYS A 164 -4.57 -34.60 10.42
N ASP A 165 -4.85 -34.19 9.16
CA ASP A 165 -5.82 -34.88 8.28
C ASP A 165 -7.28 -34.82 8.76
N VAL A 166 -7.60 -33.76 9.54
CA VAL A 166 -8.98 -33.49 9.98
C VAL A 166 -9.58 -32.45 9.04
N SER A 167 -10.81 -32.65 8.57
CA SER A 167 -11.54 -31.69 7.74
C SER A 167 -11.70 -30.36 8.47
N VAL A 168 -11.32 -29.25 7.81
CA VAL A 168 -11.32 -27.91 8.40
C VAL A 168 -11.94 -26.88 7.46
N LYS A 169 -12.44 -25.80 8.03
CA LYS A 169 -12.89 -24.65 7.24
C LYS A 169 -11.70 -23.82 6.77
N SER A 170 -11.75 -23.38 5.53
CA SER A 170 -10.87 -22.34 5.03
C SER A 170 -11.29 -20.95 5.55
N VAL A 171 -10.53 -19.92 5.24
CA VAL A 171 -10.86 -18.52 5.60
C VAL A 171 -12.19 -18.05 5.01
N ASP A 172 -12.68 -18.65 3.93
CA ASP A 172 -14.00 -18.37 3.36
C ASP A 172 -15.15 -19.03 4.13
N GLY A 173 -14.86 -19.85 5.16
CA GLY A 173 -15.83 -20.49 6.03
C GLY A 173 -16.35 -21.84 5.52
N SER A 174 -15.92 -22.33 4.35
CA SER A 174 -16.31 -23.63 3.79
C SER A 174 -15.28 -24.72 4.04
N TYR A 175 -15.71 -25.98 3.99
CA TYR A 175 -14.84 -27.15 4.05
C TYR A 175 -14.31 -27.59 2.67
N GLY A 176 -14.86 -26.99 1.61
CA GLY A 176 -14.48 -27.27 0.24
C GLY A 176 -15.28 -26.43 -0.74
N ILE A 177 -14.95 -26.57 -2.01
CA ILE A 177 -15.58 -25.84 -3.13
C ILE A 177 -15.78 -26.81 -4.29
N VAL A 178 -16.95 -26.74 -4.95
CA VAL A 178 -17.22 -27.42 -6.22
C VAL A 178 -17.45 -26.38 -7.31
N ARG A 179 -16.67 -26.45 -8.40
CA ARG A 179 -16.80 -25.57 -9.54
C ARG A 179 -17.26 -26.32 -10.77
N TYR A 180 -18.23 -25.75 -11.46
CA TYR A 180 -18.79 -26.24 -12.72
C TYR A 180 -18.29 -25.36 -13.86
N TYR A 181 -17.85 -25.99 -14.93
CA TYR A 181 -17.25 -25.33 -16.09
C TYR A 181 -18.10 -25.53 -17.33
N ASN A 182 -18.16 -24.49 -18.20
CA ASN A 182 -18.74 -24.64 -19.54
C ASN A 182 -17.71 -25.29 -20.49
N SER A 183 -18.14 -25.49 -21.76
CA SER A 183 -17.34 -26.15 -22.80
C SER A 183 -16.04 -25.41 -23.18
N ILE A 184 -15.89 -24.15 -22.80
CA ILE A 184 -14.68 -23.34 -23.04
C ILE A 184 -13.87 -23.11 -21.77
N GLY A 185 -14.16 -23.84 -20.68
CA GLY A 185 -13.39 -23.83 -19.45
C GLY A 185 -13.68 -22.66 -18.50
N GLN A 186 -14.80 -21.95 -18.65
CA GLN A 186 -15.20 -20.86 -17.73
C GLN A 186 -16.07 -21.40 -16.60
N VAL A 187 -15.86 -20.91 -15.37
CA VAL A 187 -16.65 -21.29 -14.19
C VAL A 187 -18.05 -20.67 -14.29
N THR A 188 -19.07 -21.50 -14.44
CA THR A 188 -20.47 -21.06 -14.50
C THR A 188 -21.19 -21.12 -13.16
N LYS A 189 -20.72 -22.00 -12.25
CA LYS A 189 -21.27 -22.17 -10.90
C LYS A 189 -20.16 -22.56 -9.93
N THR A 190 -20.16 -21.94 -8.77
CA THR A 190 -19.31 -22.32 -7.61
C THR A 190 -20.23 -22.66 -6.45
N VAL A 191 -20.01 -23.81 -5.80
CA VAL A 191 -20.75 -24.27 -4.62
C VAL A 191 -19.78 -24.37 -3.48
N PHE A 192 -20.04 -23.71 -2.38
CA PHE A 192 -19.32 -23.87 -1.11
C PHE A 192 -19.93 -25.05 -0.35
N VAL A 193 -19.09 -25.95 0.14
CA VAL A 193 -19.55 -27.23 0.68
C VAL A 193 -19.05 -27.46 2.09
N ASP A 194 -19.84 -28.26 2.83
CA ASP A 194 -19.47 -28.79 4.13
C ASP A 194 -18.52 -29.99 4.02
N GLN A 195 -18.22 -30.63 5.16
CA GLN A 195 -17.35 -31.80 5.22
C GLN A 195 -17.93 -33.05 4.48
N ASN A 196 -19.25 -33.11 4.23
CA ASN A 196 -19.95 -34.15 3.50
C ASN A 196 -20.17 -33.83 2.02
N MET A 197 -19.62 -32.70 1.54
CA MET A 197 -19.82 -32.15 0.19
C MET A 197 -21.22 -31.63 -0.10
N GLU A 198 -22.02 -31.35 0.95
CA GLU A 198 -23.32 -30.72 0.82
C GLU A 198 -23.19 -29.19 0.82
N PRO A 199 -24.06 -28.45 0.06
CA PRO A 199 -24.00 -27.00 0.01
C PRO A 199 -24.12 -26.36 1.38
N MET A 200 -23.24 -25.39 1.71
CA MET A 200 -23.25 -24.63 2.95
C MET A 200 -22.99 -23.16 2.73
N LEU A 201 -23.49 -22.30 3.62
CA LEU A 201 -23.17 -20.88 3.60
C LEU A 201 -21.69 -20.67 3.95
N ASN A 202 -21.03 -19.89 3.13
CA ASN A 202 -19.66 -19.41 3.38
C ASN A 202 -19.64 -18.21 4.35
N SER A 203 -18.48 -17.65 4.64
CA SER A 203 -18.33 -16.48 5.53
C SER A 203 -19.00 -15.21 5.01
N ARG A 204 -19.39 -15.15 3.73
CA ARG A 204 -20.09 -14.02 3.11
C ARG A 204 -21.63 -14.21 3.05
N GLY A 205 -22.15 -15.33 3.58
CA GLY A 205 -23.59 -15.57 3.73
C GLY A 205 -24.28 -16.23 2.53
N TYR A 206 -23.54 -16.79 1.56
CA TYR A 206 -24.11 -17.53 0.44
C TYR A 206 -23.45 -18.92 0.26
N ALA A 207 -24.19 -19.84 -0.33
CA ALA A 207 -23.71 -21.20 -0.60
C ALA A 207 -23.32 -21.39 -2.07
N VAL A 208 -24.01 -20.71 -2.98
CA VAL A 208 -23.79 -20.89 -4.41
C VAL A 208 -23.62 -19.52 -5.09
N GLU A 209 -22.64 -19.46 -5.97
CA GLU A 209 -22.37 -18.35 -6.88
C GLU A 209 -22.57 -18.82 -8.33
N LYS A 210 -23.39 -18.11 -9.12
CA LYS A 210 -23.57 -18.38 -10.54
C LYS A 210 -23.06 -17.21 -11.36
N CYS A 211 -22.22 -17.51 -12.35
CA CYS A 211 -21.61 -16.54 -13.26
C CYS A 211 -22.16 -16.65 -14.67
N THR A 212 -22.39 -15.50 -15.31
CA THR A 212 -22.64 -15.39 -16.75
C THR A 212 -21.50 -14.63 -17.42
N TYR A 213 -21.32 -14.82 -18.71
CA TYR A 213 -20.22 -14.23 -19.47
C TYR A 213 -20.76 -13.48 -20.68
N ASN A 214 -20.09 -12.40 -21.06
CA ASN A 214 -20.37 -11.65 -22.27
C ASN A 214 -19.69 -12.29 -23.50
N THR A 215 -19.92 -11.72 -24.68
CA THR A 215 -19.35 -12.20 -25.96
C THR A 215 -17.83 -12.10 -26.05
N LYS A 216 -17.18 -11.37 -25.13
CA LYS A 216 -15.72 -11.25 -25.01
C LYS A 216 -15.14 -12.16 -23.91
N ASN A 217 -15.91 -13.12 -23.43
CA ASN A 217 -15.53 -14.08 -22.37
C ASN A 217 -15.19 -13.42 -21.01
N LYS A 218 -15.72 -12.22 -20.73
CA LYS A 218 -15.62 -11.57 -19.42
C LYS A 218 -16.87 -11.83 -18.60
N ILE A 219 -16.74 -11.93 -17.27
CA ILE A 219 -17.88 -12.10 -16.36
C ILE A 219 -18.85 -10.93 -16.55
N GLN A 220 -20.07 -11.20 -16.98
CA GLN A 220 -21.11 -10.19 -17.15
C GLN A 220 -21.95 -10.02 -15.89
N SER A 221 -22.26 -11.14 -15.20
CA SER A 221 -22.95 -11.06 -13.94
C SER A 221 -22.55 -12.18 -12.99
N ILE A 222 -22.66 -11.88 -11.69
CA ILE A 222 -22.58 -12.84 -10.61
C ILE A 222 -23.89 -12.78 -9.83
N ARG A 223 -24.44 -13.95 -9.45
CA ARG A 223 -25.64 -14.07 -8.61
C ARG A 223 -25.37 -15.00 -7.44
N TYR A 224 -25.92 -14.66 -6.28
CA TYR A 224 -25.73 -15.38 -5.02
C TYR A 224 -27.00 -16.12 -4.61
N PHE A 225 -26.81 -17.34 -4.04
CA PHE A 225 -27.88 -18.23 -3.65
C PHE A 225 -27.56 -18.89 -2.32
N ASP A 226 -28.57 -19.27 -1.56
CA ASP A 226 -28.45 -20.09 -0.37
C ASP A 226 -28.16 -21.59 -0.69
N ALA A 227 -28.17 -22.45 0.31
CA ALA A 227 -27.91 -23.88 0.14
C ALA A 227 -29.04 -24.61 -0.64
N ASP A 228 -30.26 -24.07 -0.64
CA ASP A 228 -31.42 -24.59 -1.39
C ASP A 228 -31.51 -24.01 -2.81
N GLU A 229 -30.47 -23.30 -3.27
CA GLU A 229 -30.40 -22.58 -4.54
C GLU A 229 -31.50 -21.49 -4.70
N LYS A 230 -32.02 -20.94 -3.61
CA LYS A 230 -32.83 -19.73 -3.64
C LYS A 230 -31.93 -18.51 -3.64
N GLN A 231 -32.28 -17.46 -4.38
CA GLN A 231 -31.52 -16.23 -4.36
C GLN A 231 -31.42 -15.66 -2.94
N SER A 232 -30.20 -15.32 -2.50
CA SER A 232 -29.90 -14.85 -1.18
C SER A 232 -29.01 -13.61 -1.25
N PRO A 233 -29.31 -12.54 -0.50
CA PRO A 233 -28.47 -11.36 -0.47
C PRO A 233 -27.19 -11.62 0.32
N LEU A 234 -26.13 -10.89 -0.01
CA LEU A 234 -24.97 -10.74 0.86
C LEU A 234 -25.35 -9.91 2.10
N GLU A 235 -24.50 -9.88 3.11
CA GLU A 235 -24.67 -9.01 4.30
C GLU A 235 -24.81 -7.53 3.92
N THR A 236 -24.25 -7.12 2.77
CA THR A 236 -24.34 -5.79 2.20
C THR A 236 -25.64 -5.52 1.44
N GLY A 237 -26.52 -6.54 1.30
CA GLY A 237 -27.88 -6.42 0.80
C GLY A 237 -28.08 -6.70 -0.69
N GLU A 238 -27.03 -6.85 -1.49
CA GLU A 238 -27.12 -7.20 -2.90
C GLU A 238 -27.25 -8.71 -3.13
N TYR A 239 -28.05 -9.09 -4.14
CA TYR A 239 -28.25 -10.47 -4.60
C TYR A 239 -27.32 -10.86 -5.75
N GLY A 240 -26.55 -9.90 -6.24
CA GLY A 240 -25.56 -10.12 -7.31
C GLY A 240 -24.96 -8.81 -7.80
N ILE A 241 -24.04 -8.95 -8.76
CA ILE A 241 -23.31 -7.84 -9.38
C ILE A 241 -23.39 -7.99 -10.89
N TYR A 242 -23.60 -6.88 -11.59
CA TYR A 242 -23.50 -6.78 -13.04
C TYR A 242 -22.31 -5.91 -13.43
N TYR A 243 -21.54 -6.36 -14.41
CA TYR A 243 -20.30 -5.73 -14.86
C TYR A 243 -20.41 -5.17 -16.27
N VAL A 244 -19.87 -3.99 -16.49
CA VAL A 244 -19.72 -3.36 -17.80
C VAL A 244 -18.23 -3.15 -18.08
N TYR A 245 -17.83 -3.44 -19.32
CA TYR A 245 -16.45 -3.35 -19.78
C TYR A 245 -16.36 -2.37 -20.95
N ASN A 246 -15.22 -1.66 -21.06
CA ASN A 246 -14.90 -0.86 -22.22
C ASN A 246 -14.45 -1.74 -23.43
N SER A 247 -14.00 -1.10 -24.50
CA SER A 247 -13.60 -1.80 -25.74
C SER A 247 -12.38 -2.69 -25.59
N ASP A 248 -11.44 -2.36 -24.69
CA ASP A 248 -10.21 -3.12 -24.41
C ASP A 248 -10.43 -4.26 -23.41
N GLY A 249 -11.62 -4.36 -22.81
CA GLY A 249 -11.99 -5.40 -21.85
C GLY A 249 -11.66 -5.06 -20.39
N THR A 250 -11.37 -3.79 -20.09
CA THR A 250 -11.25 -3.31 -18.71
C THR A 250 -12.63 -3.07 -18.11
N GLU A 251 -12.86 -3.53 -16.86
CA GLU A 251 -14.09 -3.24 -16.12
C GLU A 251 -14.18 -1.75 -15.82
N VAL A 252 -15.26 -1.10 -16.30
CA VAL A 252 -15.49 0.34 -16.09
C VAL A 252 -16.67 0.64 -15.20
N LYS A 253 -17.58 -0.32 -14.99
CA LYS A 253 -18.70 -0.17 -14.07
C LYS A 253 -19.12 -1.50 -13.48
N ARG A 254 -19.44 -1.50 -12.19
CA ARG A 254 -20.18 -2.57 -11.52
C ARG A 254 -21.43 -2.02 -10.87
N THR A 255 -22.53 -2.77 -10.99
CA THR A 255 -23.84 -2.43 -10.46
C THR A 255 -24.32 -3.54 -9.53
N PHE A 256 -24.72 -3.20 -8.32
CA PHE A 256 -25.31 -4.12 -7.36
C PHE A 256 -26.79 -4.36 -7.71
N MET A 257 -27.21 -5.61 -7.63
CA MET A 257 -28.48 -6.06 -8.15
C MET A 257 -29.34 -6.61 -7.02
N ASP A 258 -30.65 -6.30 -7.08
CA ASP A 258 -31.66 -6.96 -6.24
C ASP A 258 -32.01 -8.37 -6.76
N GLU A 259 -32.95 -9.05 -6.11
CA GLU A 259 -33.45 -10.36 -6.49
C GLU A 259 -33.99 -10.39 -7.94
N THR A 260 -34.61 -9.31 -8.40
CA THR A 260 -35.21 -9.21 -9.75
C THR A 260 -34.23 -8.83 -10.84
N GLY A 261 -33.01 -8.41 -10.45
CA GLY A 261 -31.98 -7.96 -11.39
C GLY A 261 -32.00 -6.44 -11.63
N GLN A 262 -32.71 -5.68 -10.81
CA GLN A 262 -32.67 -4.22 -10.87
C GLN A 262 -31.57 -3.67 -9.95
N PRO A 263 -31.04 -2.46 -10.23
CA PRO A 263 -30.06 -1.82 -9.37
C PRO A 263 -30.59 -1.63 -7.94
N ILE A 264 -29.79 -1.98 -6.93
CA ILE A 264 -30.10 -1.78 -5.52
C ILE A 264 -28.95 -1.04 -4.83
N SER A 265 -29.28 -0.07 -3.95
CA SER A 265 -28.29 0.51 -3.04
C SER A 265 -27.94 -0.52 -1.96
N ASN A 266 -26.66 -0.84 -1.87
CA ASN A 266 -26.15 -1.75 -0.84
C ASN A 266 -26.01 -1.04 0.54
N ALA A 267 -25.50 -1.74 1.54
CA ALA A 267 -25.27 -1.18 2.89
C ALA A 267 -24.27 0.01 2.89
N LEU A 268 -23.46 0.18 1.84
CA LEU A 268 -22.57 1.32 1.66
C LEU A 268 -23.27 2.53 1.00
N SER A 269 -24.59 2.45 0.80
CA SER A 269 -25.49 3.52 0.31
C SER A 269 -25.39 3.87 -1.19
N TYR A 270 -24.71 3.06 -2.03
CA TYR A 270 -24.67 3.27 -3.48
C TYR A 270 -25.07 2.00 -4.24
N ALA A 271 -25.54 2.19 -5.47
CA ALA A 271 -25.98 1.09 -6.35
C ALA A 271 -24.95 0.72 -7.42
N SER A 272 -24.07 1.64 -7.79
CA SER A 272 -23.03 1.36 -8.78
C SER A 272 -21.73 2.09 -8.44
N ILE A 273 -20.62 1.51 -8.94
CA ILE A 273 -19.30 2.15 -9.00
C ILE A 273 -18.91 2.29 -10.45
N VAL A 274 -18.46 3.48 -10.86
CA VAL A 274 -17.86 3.73 -12.17
C VAL A 274 -16.40 4.07 -11.96
N GLN A 275 -15.51 3.43 -12.73
CA GLN A 275 -14.06 3.60 -12.62
C GLN A 275 -13.47 4.17 -13.92
N THR A 276 -12.46 5.02 -13.78
CA THR A 276 -11.54 5.40 -14.85
C THR A 276 -10.13 4.92 -14.52
N PHE A 277 -9.27 4.85 -15.54
CA PHE A 277 -7.94 4.24 -15.38
C PHE A 277 -6.84 5.15 -15.92
N TYR A 278 -5.67 5.09 -15.31
CA TYR A 278 -4.43 5.63 -15.85
C TYR A 278 -3.95 4.80 -17.04
N SER A 279 -3.02 5.32 -17.80
CA SER A 279 -2.41 4.63 -18.96
C SER A 279 -1.66 3.34 -18.61
N ASP A 280 -1.27 3.17 -17.34
CA ASP A 280 -0.62 1.95 -16.82
C ASP A 280 -1.64 0.88 -16.36
N GLY A 281 -2.96 1.16 -16.49
CA GLY A 281 -4.04 0.27 -16.10
C GLY A 281 -4.42 0.35 -14.61
N SER A 282 -3.78 1.18 -13.81
CA SER A 282 -4.21 1.42 -12.42
C SER A 282 -5.47 2.30 -12.38
N VAL A 283 -6.30 2.13 -11.33
CA VAL A 283 -7.53 2.92 -11.16
C VAL A 283 -7.17 4.40 -10.92
N ASP A 284 -7.72 5.30 -11.72
CA ASP A 284 -7.59 6.75 -11.56
C ASP A 284 -8.70 7.30 -10.67
N THR A 285 -9.97 7.06 -11.04
CA THR A 285 -11.13 7.56 -10.27
C THR A 285 -12.16 6.47 -10.05
N GLU A 286 -12.88 6.58 -8.94
CA GLU A 286 -14.11 5.83 -8.65
C GLU A 286 -15.21 6.82 -8.31
N MET A 287 -16.36 6.70 -8.99
CA MET A 287 -17.58 7.47 -8.70
C MET A 287 -18.68 6.53 -8.22
N TYR A 288 -19.41 6.95 -7.21
CA TYR A 288 -20.50 6.19 -6.61
C TYR A 288 -21.84 6.74 -7.10
N LEU A 289 -22.71 5.84 -7.59
CA LEU A 289 -23.97 6.21 -8.20
C LEU A 289 -25.15 5.60 -7.44
N ASP A 290 -26.29 6.32 -7.44
CA ASP A 290 -27.57 5.81 -6.97
C ASP A 290 -28.18 4.78 -7.95
N ARG A 291 -29.42 4.35 -7.68
CA ARG A 291 -30.16 3.38 -8.52
C ARG A 291 -30.48 3.94 -9.90
N GLU A 292 -30.71 5.23 -10.01
CA GLU A 292 -31.02 5.98 -11.24
C GLU A 292 -29.77 6.29 -12.05
N GLY A 293 -28.57 6.06 -11.48
CA GLY A 293 -27.27 6.32 -12.14
C GLY A 293 -26.74 7.73 -11.91
N ASN A 294 -27.29 8.50 -10.96
CA ASN A 294 -26.77 9.82 -10.60
C ASN A 294 -25.68 9.70 -9.54
N PRO A 295 -24.67 10.60 -9.51
CA PRO A 295 -23.70 10.63 -8.44
C PRO A 295 -24.34 10.82 -7.07
N ILE A 296 -23.99 9.94 -6.11
CA ILE A 296 -24.50 9.99 -4.73
C ILE A 296 -23.43 10.45 -3.76
N GLU A 297 -23.82 11.32 -2.83
CA GLU A 297 -22.95 11.79 -1.76
C GLU A 297 -22.87 10.75 -0.63
N LEU A 298 -21.67 10.22 -0.36
CA LEU A 298 -21.42 9.28 0.72
C LEU A 298 -21.00 9.96 2.02
N ASN A 299 -20.18 11.01 1.94
CA ASN A 299 -19.65 11.75 3.09
C ASN A 299 -19.34 13.19 2.69
N LYS A 300 -19.85 14.19 3.44
CA LYS A 300 -19.44 15.61 3.42
C LYS A 300 -18.97 16.14 2.04
N GLY A 301 -19.77 16.01 1.01
CA GLY A 301 -19.47 16.44 -0.37
C GLY A 301 -18.65 15.43 -1.19
N GLN A 302 -18.42 14.21 -0.68
CA GLN A 302 -17.68 13.17 -1.40
C GLN A 302 -18.64 12.31 -2.22
N TYR A 303 -18.49 12.33 -3.53
CA TYR A 303 -19.25 11.54 -4.50
C TYR A 303 -18.40 10.42 -5.13
N GLY A 304 -17.12 10.42 -4.88
CA GLY A 304 -16.16 9.45 -5.40
C GLY A 304 -14.77 9.69 -4.81
N VAL A 305 -13.81 8.97 -5.33
CA VAL A 305 -12.38 9.12 -4.97
C VAL A 305 -11.51 9.13 -6.20
N LYS A 306 -10.44 9.92 -6.18
CA LYS A 306 -9.31 9.85 -7.11
C LYS A 306 -8.16 9.15 -6.41
N HIS A 307 -7.61 8.14 -7.08
CA HIS A 307 -6.47 7.38 -6.57
C HIS A 307 -5.16 8.09 -6.92
N LEU A 308 -4.29 8.23 -5.95
CA LEU A 308 -2.93 8.74 -6.10
C LEU A 308 -1.95 7.71 -5.57
N ALA A 309 -0.68 7.84 -5.90
CA ALA A 309 0.36 6.89 -5.50
C ALA A 309 0.59 6.75 -3.97
N GLY A 310 -0.14 7.45 -3.12
CA GLY A 310 -0.04 7.37 -1.65
C GLY A 310 -1.39 7.46 -0.95
N GLY A 311 -2.52 7.26 -1.67
CA GLY A 311 -3.85 7.30 -1.08
C GLY A 311 -4.90 7.89 -2.01
N THR A 312 -6.03 8.33 -1.46
CA THR A 312 -7.17 8.81 -2.24
C THR A 312 -7.53 10.26 -1.93
N ILE A 313 -8.01 10.99 -2.94
CA ILE A 313 -8.60 12.32 -2.79
C ILE A 313 -10.09 12.23 -3.08
N PRO A 314 -10.97 12.81 -2.24
CA PRO A 314 -12.40 12.83 -2.50
C PRO A 314 -12.73 13.63 -3.77
N LEU A 315 -13.74 13.15 -4.52
CA LEU A 315 -14.29 13.82 -5.70
C LEU A 315 -15.64 14.49 -5.39
N SER A 316 -15.89 15.62 -6.03
CA SER A 316 -17.21 16.27 -6.06
C SER A 316 -18.16 15.56 -7.04
N SER A 317 -19.44 15.93 -7.06
CA SER A 317 -20.42 15.46 -8.04
C SER A 317 -20.04 15.73 -9.49
N ALA A 318 -19.21 16.72 -9.74
CA ALA A 318 -18.66 17.06 -11.06
C ALA A 318 -17.31 16.38 -11.35
N GLU A 319 -16.98 15.31 -10.64
CA GLU A 319 -15.72 14.53 -10.78
C GLU A 319 -14.44 15.34 -10.54
N LYS A 320 -14.57 16.49 -9.89
CA LYS A 320 -13.41 17.35 -9.59
C LYS A 320 -12.82 17.00 -8.22
N PRO A 321 -11.49 16.88 -8.10
CA PRO A 321 -10.83 16.65 -6.83
C PRO A 321 -11.16 17.72 -5.80
N ILE A 322 -11.59 17.30 -4.60
CA ILE A 322 -11.82 18.21 -3.47
C ILE A 322 -10.50 18.29 -2.69
N ILE A 323 -9.70 19.32 -3.04
CA ILE A 323 -8.41 19.54 -2.40
C ILE A 323 -8.62 20.28 -1.08
N ARG A 324 -8.53 19.57 0.03
CA ARG A 324 -8.52 20.14 1.37
C ARG A 324 -7.09 20.47 1.80
N LEU A 325 -6.91 21.41 2.75
CA LEU A 325 -5.58 21.78 3.24
C LEU A 325 -4.76 20.57 3.71
N ASN A 326 -5.40 19.64 4.43
CA ASN A 326 -4.74 18.41 4.88
C ASN A 326 -4.30 17.51 3.71
N THR A 327 -5.11 17.42 2.66
CA THR A 327 -4.77 16.70 1.43
C THR A 327 -3.59 17.35 0.73
N LEU A 328 -3.58 18.70 0.66
CA LEU A 328 -2.49 19.45 0.05
C LEU A 328 -1.17 19.18 0.81
N ILE A 329 -1.20 19.23 2.13
CA ILE A 329 -0.04 18.97 2.98
C ILE A 329 0.46 17.53 2.81
N SER A 330 -0.45 16.54 2.84
CA SER A 330 -0.07 15.12 2.81
C SER A 330 0.48 14.65 1.47
N TYR A 331 -0.05 15.17 0.35
CA TYR A 331 0.29 14.66 -0.99
C TYR A 331 1.26 15.54 -1.78
N PHE A 332 1.52 16.77 -1.32
CA PHE A 332 2.38 17.73 -2.01
C PHE A 332 3.49 18.28 -1.11
N PRO A 333 4.46 17.46 -0.69
CA PRO A 333 5.54 17.90 0.20
C PRO A 333 6.37 19.04 -0.39
N VAL A 334 6.42 19.17 -1.72
CA VAL A 334 7.07 20.30 -2.40
C VAL A 334 6.35 21.62 -2.09
N ILE A 335 5.02 21.63 -2.02
CA ILE A 335 4.25 22.81 -1.64
C ILE A 335 4.54 23.17 -0.18
N VAL A 336 4.57 22.18 0.70
CA VAL A 336 4.91 22.38 2.12
C VAL A 336 6.32 22.95 2.25
N LEU A 337 7.28 22.44 1.47
CA LEU A 337 8.64 22.96 1.41
C LEU A 337 8.67 24.43 0.94
N ILE A 338 8.00 24.77 -0.17
CA ILE A 338 7.97 26.14 -0.70
C ILE A 338 7.36 27.10 0.34
N VAL A 339 6.26 26.71 0.97
CA VAL A 339 5.62 27.51 2.03
C VAL A 339 6.55 27.65 3.23
N ALA A 340 7.20 26.58 3.67
CA ALA A 340 8.16 26.61 4.78
C ALA A 340 9.34 27.56 4.50
N LEU A 341 9.93 27.47 3.31
CA LEU A 341 11.02 28.35 2.89
C LEU A 341 10.56 29.80 2.75
N GLY A 342 9.34 30.03 2.21
CA GLY A 342 8.72 31.36 2.12
C GLY A 342 8.50 31.98 3.50
N ILE A 343 8.04 31.22 4.48
CA ILE A 343 7.88 31.68 5.87
C ILE A 343 9.24 31.98 6.49
N CYS A 344 10.26 31.15 6.29
CA CYS A 344 11.61 31.43 6.77
C CYS A 344 12.17 32.74 6.18
N PHE A 345 11.99 32.95 4.87
CA PHE A 345 12.39 34.16 4.19
C PHE A 345 11.67 35.43 4.73
N LEU A 346 10.34 35.35 4.87
CA LEU A 346 9.52 36.40 5.45
C LEU A 346 9.97 36.75 6.86
N LEU A 347 10.21 35.73 7.70
CA LEU A 347 10.65 35.92 9.08
C LEU A 347 12.02 36.65 9.18
N VAL A 348 12.92 36.46 8.21
CA VAL A 348 14.19 37.19 8.20
C VAL A 348 13.98 38.70 7.96
N LEU A 349 13.00 39.06 7.12
CA LEU A 349 12.71 40.44 6.75
C LEU A 349 11.93 41.23 7.81
N LEU A 350 11.19 40.56 8.69
CA LEU A 350 10.31 41.19 9.68
C LEU A 350 11.08 41.76 10.87
N PRO A 351 10.57 42.83 11.53
CA PRO A 351 11.10 43.34 12.80
C PRO A 351 10.87 42.34 13.94
N ASN A 352 11.71 42.39 14.98
CA ASN A 352 11.75 41.39 16.06
C ASN A 352 10.41 41.15 16.77
N LYS A 353 9.56 42.16 16.93
CA LYS A 353 8.21 42.01 17.52
C LYS A 353 7.28 41.19 16.61
N ALA A 354 7.28 41.50 15.31
CA ALA A 354 6.48 40.79 14.33
C ALA A 354 6.95 39.34 14.14
N LYS A 355 8.27 39.08 14.18
CA LYS A 355 8.83 37.73 14.16
C LYS A 355 8.25 36.86 15.28
N LEU A 356 8.16 37.40 16.49
CA LEU A 356 7.62 36.68 17.64
C LEU A 356 6.16 36.30 17.41
N VAL A 357 5.34 37.28 16.95
CA VAL A 357 3.90 37.01 16.69
C VAL A 357 3.72 35.95 15.62
N VAL A 358 4.43 36.06 14.48
CA VAL A 358 4.34 35.07 13.40
C VAL A 358 4.80 33.69 13.86
N SER A 359 5.85 33.60 14.71
CA SER A 359 6.32 32.34 15.25
C SER A 359 5.30 31.71 16.19
N ILE A 360 4.61 32.46 17.03
CA ILE A 360 3.55 31.97 17.91
C ILE A 360 2.36 31.48 17.07
N VAL A 361 1.94 32.26 16.08
CA VAL A 361 0.83 31.84 15.17
C VAL A 361 1.21 30.57 14.44
N TYR A 362 2.45 30.43 13.98
CA TYR A 362 2.91 29.21 13.31
C TYR A 362 2.94 27.99 14.26
N GLN A 363 3.33 28.17 15.51
CA GLN A 363 3.25 27.10 16.52
C GLN A 363 1.82 26.64 16.76
N LEU A 364 0.89 27.59 16.89
CA LEU A 364 -0.54 27.27 17.02
C LEU A 364 -1.07 26.55 15.77
N PHE A 365 -0.58 26.94 14.58
CA PHE A 365 -0.90 26.23 13.34
C PHE A 365 -0.39 24.78 13.35
N ILE A 366 0.87 24.52 13.78
CA ILE A 366 1.39 23.16 13.93
C ILE A 366 0.51 22.36 14.87
N LEU A 367 0.21 22.87 16.06
CA LEU A 367 -0.64 22.20 17.03
C LEU A 367 -2.05 21.92 16.46
N ALA A 368 -2.62 22.85 15.73
CA ALA A 368 -3.91 22.66 15.07
C ALA A 368 -3.87 21.55 14.03
N VAL A 369 -2.87 21.54 13.14
CA VAL A 369 -2.73 20.55 12.08
C VAL A 369 -2.47 19.14 12.65
N THR A 370 -1.69 19.06 13.73
CA THR A 370 -1.29 17.77 14.33
C THR A 370 -2.33 17.21 15.30
N LEU A 371 -3.09 18.05 16.00
CA LEU A 371 -4.02 17.61 17.06
C LEU A 371 -5.50 17.71 16.67
N LEU A 372 -5.89 18.51 15.65
CA LEU A 372 -7.28 18.58 15.17
C LEU A 372 -7.53 17.55 14.06
N ARG A 373 -7.12 16.30 14.29
CA ARG A 373 -7.37 15.16 13.41
C ARG A 373 -8.64 14.41 13.86
N LYS A 374 -9.19 13.59 12.94
CA LYS A 374 -10.16 12.55 13.35
C LYS A 374 -9.42 11.48 14.16
N GLN A 375 -10.15 10.86 15.10
CA GLN A 375 -9.66 9.66 15.77
C GLN A 375 -9.27 8.59 14.75
N SER A 376 -8.15 7.95 14.97
CA SER A 376 -7.62 6.86 14.16
C SER A 376 -7.13 5.74 15.08
N ASP A 377 -6.68 4.64 14.51
CA ASP A 377 -5.97 3.61 15.26
C ASP A 377 -4.80 4.23 16.00
N TYR A 378 -4.62 3.83 17.25
CA TYR A 378 -3.57 4.36 18.13
C TYR A 378 -2.70 3.24 18.69
N GLY A 379 -1.46 3.55 19.01
CA GLY A 379 -0.49 2.59 19.51
C GLY A 379 0.85 3.22 19.80
N LYS A 380 1.87 2.40 19.91
CA LYS A 380 3.27 2.82 20.12
C LYS A 380 4.15 2.11 19.12
N SER A 381 4.95 2.86 18.38
CA SER A 381 6.07 2.35 17.60
C SER A 381 7.37 2.82 18.26
N LEU A 382 7.98 1.94 19.04
CA LEU A 382 9.20 2.25 19.82
C LEU A 382 10.48 1.84 19.07
N GLU A 383 10.37 1.26 17.90
CA GLU A 383 11.50 0.87 17.06
C GLU A 383 12.06 2.11 16.35
N LEU A 384 13.36 2.40 16.61
CA LEU A 384 14.05 3.55 16.04
C LEU A 384 14.39 3.30 14.57
N PHE A 385 14.16 4.30 13.73
CA PHE A 385 14.49 4.31 12.30
C PHE A 385 13.75 3.26 11.44
N TRP A 386 12.66 2.66 11.95
CA TRP A 386 11.91 1.67 11.19
C TRP A 386 11.28 2.28 9.91
N SER A 387 10.73 3.50 9.99
CA SER A 387 10.17 4.21 8.83
C SER A 387 11.26 4.68 7.86
N TYR A 388 12.44 5.05 8.38
CA TYR A 388 13.59 5.45 7.58
C TYR A 388 14.20 4.28 6.78
N GLN A 389 14.13 3.05 7.28
CA GLN A 389 14.54 1.86 6.53
C GLN A 389 13.69 1.69 5.26
N HIS A 390 12.44 2.14 5.29
CA HIS A 390 11.50 2.07 4.18
C HIS A 390 11.44 3.36 3.34
N PHE A 391 12.25 4.38 3.66
CA PHE A 391 12.24 5.69 3.00
C PHE A 391 12.38 5.62 1.47
N PHE A 392 13.30 4.79 0.97
CA PHE A 392 13.53 4.63 -0.47
C PHE A 392 12.60 3.61 -1.13
N VAL A 393 11.94 2.77 -0.36
CA VAL A 393 11.12 1.64 -0.82
C VAL A 393 9.64 2.00 -0.83
N ASN A 394 9.16 2.73 0.18
CA ASN A 394 7.75 3.03 0.36
C ASN A 394 7.49 4.54 0.30
N LYS A 395 6.68 4.96 -0.69
CA LYS A 395 6.33 6.36 -0.91
C LYS A 395 5.57 6.97 0.28
N VAL A 396 4.74 6.20 0.96
CA VAL A 396 3.94 6.69 2.10
C VAL A 396 4.87 7.12 3.23
N TYR A 397 5.77 6.25 3.69
CA TYR A 397 6.74 6.58 4.74
C TYR A 397 7.67 7.74 4.34
N ARG A 398 8.08 7.78 3.07
CA ARG A 398 8.87 8.92 2.55
C ARG A 398 8.13 10.23 2.68
N LEU A 399 6.83 10.27 2.30
CA LEU A 399 6.00 11.47 2.41
C LEU A 399 5.77 11.88 3.86
N GLU A 400 5.54 10.96 4.77
CA GLU A 400 5.38 11.21 6.21
C GLU A 400 6.64 11.83 6.80
N ILE A 401 7.80 11.22 6.59
CA ILE A 401 9.09 11.76 7.05
C ILE A 401 9.33 13.18 6.51
N LEU A 402 9.16 13.39 5.20
CA LEU A 402 9.39 14.70 4.57
C LEU A 402 8.40 15.74 5.09
N ASN A 403 7.13 15.41 5.23
CA ASN A 403 6.13 16.34 5.75
C ASN A 403 6.43 16.75 7.19
N ASN A 404 6.84 15.82 8.05
CA ASN A 404 7.23 16.11 9.42
C ASN A 404 8.47 17.05 9.44
N ILE A 405 9.48 16.76 8.62
CA ILE A 405 10.66 17.64 8.50
C ILE A 405 10.24 19.04 8.05
N TRP A 406 9.52 19.18 6.93
CA TRP A 406 9.20 20.49 6.35
C TRP A 406 8.24 21.31 7.20
N LEU A 407 7.31 20.66 7.89
CA LEU A 407 6.40 21.31 8.81
C LEU A 407 7.13 22.00 9.97
N PHE A 408 8.25 21.43 10.44
CA PHE A 408 9.01 21.98 11.57
C PHE A 408 10.11 22.98 11.15
N VAL A 409 10.44 23.10 9.87
CA VAL A 409 11.46 24.04 9.37
C VAL A 409 11.20 25.49 9.81
N PRO A 410 10.00 26.10 9.68
CA PRO A 410 9.80 27.50 10.10
C PRO A 410 9.80 27.71 11.63
N LEU A 411 9.64 26.65 12.42
CA LEU A 411 9.50 26.73 13.87
C LEU A 411 10.67 27.48 14.53
N SER A 412 11.89 27.22 14.07
CA SER A 412 13.11 27.79 14.63
C SER A 412 13.45 29.20 14.15
N ALA A 413 12.77 29.67 13.09
CA ALA A 413 13.06 30.95 12.48
C ALA A 413 12.87 32.15 13.42
N GLY A 414 11.88 32.06 14.31
CA GLY A 414 11.65 33.09 15.34
C GLY A 414 12.61 33.05 16.53
N LEU A 415 13.30 31.93 16.71
CA LEU A 415 14.28 31.72 17.78
C LEU A 415 15.69 32.13 17.38
N TYR A 416 15.94 32.37 16.09
CA TYR A 416 17.21 32.82 15.58
C TYR A 416 17.61 34.17 16.21
N LYS A 417 18.89 34.36 16.56
CA LYS A 417 19.48 35.45 17.34
C LYS A 417 19.14 35.47 18.83
N ARG A 418 18.12 34.74 19.30
CA ARG A 418 17.76 34.66 20.73
C ARG A 418 18.34 33.44 21.40
N SER A 419 18.59 32.36 20.63
CA SER A 419 19.01 31.06 21.14
C SER A 419 20.05 30.43 20.22
N GLY A 420 21.00 29.70 20.81
CA GLY A 420 21.94 28.86 20.06
C GLY A 420 21.29 27.54 19.61
N ALA A 421 21.95 26.85 18.68
CA ALA A 421 21.46 25.60 18.07
C ALA A 421 21.02 24.54 19.10
N MET A 422 21.72 24.39 20.23
CA MET A 422 21.36 23.45 21.30
C MET A 422 20.01 23.79 21.95
N ARG A 423 19.72 25.07 22.21
CA ARG A 423 18.42 25.47 22.77
C ARG A 423 17.28 25.23 21.77
N VAL A 424 17.55 25.46 20.49
CA VAL A 424 16.59 25.20 19.39
C VAL A 424 16.34 23.69 19.27
N PHE A 425 17.37 22.85 19.35
CA PHE A 425 17.25 21.41 19.41
C PHE A 425 16.35 20.96 20.57
N LEU A 426 16.65 21.41 21.79
CA LEU A 426 15.85 21.05 22.98
C LEU A 426 14.40 21.51 22.85
N TYR A 427 14.17 22.71 22.31
CA TYR A 427 12.84 23.23 22.09
C TYR A 427 12.05 22.37 21.08
N GLY A 428 12.66 22.04 19.94
CA GLY A 428 12.05 21.17 18.93
C GLY A 428 11.73 19.77 19.49
N ALA A 429 12.67 19.19 20.25
CA ALA A 429 12.49 17.89 20.89
C ALA A 429 11.33 17.92 21.91
N CYS A 430 11.28 18.93 22.79
CA CYS A 430 10.19 19.03 23.79
C CYS A 430 8.82 19.21 23.12
N LEU A 431 8.73 20.07 22.09
CA LEU A 431 7.47 20.28 21.36
C LEU A 431 7.03 19.02 20.63
N SER A 432 7.95 18.31 19.98
CA SER A 432 7.65 17.09 19.27
C SER A 432 7.17 15.98 20.22
N ILE A 433 7.87 15.77 21.34
CA ILE A 433 7.45 14.80 22.37
C ILE A 433 6.07 15.14 22.94
N LEU A 434 5.78 16.44 23.13
CA LEU A 434 4.46 16.88 23.59
C LEU A 434 3.37 16.53 22.56
N ILE A 435 3.62 16.78 21.28
CA ILE A 435 2.66 16.49 20.19
C ILE A 435 2.39 14.99 20.12
N GLU A 436 3.44 14.17 20.02
CA GLU A 436 3.32 12.71 19.94
C GLU A 436 2.63 12.13 21.19
N GLY A 437 2.97 12.63 22.36
CA GLY A 437 2.32 12.25 23.62
C GLY A 437 0.84 12.61 23.64
N MET A 438 0.46 13.79 23.16
CA MET A 438 -0.94 14.21 23.06
C MET A 438 -1.70 13.40 22.00
N GLN A 439 -1.12 13.10 20.85
CA GLN A 439 -1.72 12.24 19.84
C GLN A 439 -2.05 10.85 20.38
N TYR A 440 -1.12 10.28 21.13
CA TYR A 440 -1.32 8.98 21.79
C TYR A 440 -2.44 9.04 22.85
N VAL A 441 -2.41 10.02 23.76
CA VAL A 441 -3.39 10.15 24.85
C VAL A 441 -4.81 10.46 24.32
N LEU A 442 -4.91 11.22 23.23
CA LEU A 442 -6.19 11.61 22.63
C LEU A 442 -6.69 10.62 21.56
N ASN A 443 -6.00 9.49 21.37
CA ASN A 443 -6.31 8.47 20.34
C ASN A 443 -6.34 9.06 18.91
N LEU A 444 -5.37 9.91 18.58
CA LEU A 444 -5.26 10.57 17.28
C LEU A 444 -4.22 9.93 16.36
N GLY A 445 -3.42 8.98 16.85
CA GLY A 445 -2.37 8.30 16.11
C GLY A 445 -1.42 7.48 17.00
N PHE A 446 -0.35 6.99 16.40
CA PHE A 446 0.72 6.28 17.08
C PHE A 446 1.70 7.26 17.70
N PHE A 447 2.30 6.88 18.86
CA PHE A 447 3.48 7.54 19.37
C PHE A 447 4.71 6.96 18.68
N GLU A 448 5.42 7.76 17.87
CA GLU A 448 6.53 7.29 17.04
C GLU A 448 7.82 8.08 17.29
N TRP A 449 8.92 7.35 17.57
CA TRP A 449 10.24 7.99 17.72
C TRP A 449 10.73 8.61 16.40
N ASP A 450 10.39 8.02 15.28
CA ASP A 450 10.82 8.48 13.96
C ASP A 450 10.22 9.84 13.62
N ASP A 451 8.98 10.11 14.03
CA ASP A 451 8.35 11.41 13.89
C ASP A 451 9.02 12.47 14.76
N ILE A 452 9.39 12.11 15.99
CA ILE A 452 10.17 13.00 16.88
C ILE A 452 11.51 13.37 16.23
N ILE A 453 12.21 12.40 15.65
CA ILE A 453 13.49 12.61 14.96
C ILE A 453 13.30 13.52 13.74
N SER A 454 12.30 13.26 12.92
CA SER A 454 11.97 14.05 11.71
C SER A 454 11.69 15.51 12.07
N ASN A 455 10.90 15.74 13.11
CA ASN A 455 10.53 17.07 13.59
C ASN A 455 11.75 17.84 14.14
N ILE A 456 12.66 17.15 14.86
CA ILE A 456 13.92 17.74 15.33
C ILE A 456 14.82 18.12 14.15
N ILE A 457 14.97 17.23 13.17
CA ILE A 457 15.74 17.48 11.94
C ILE A 457 15.18 18.74 11.24
N GLY A 458 13.87 18.82 11.07
CA GLY A 458 13.23 20.00 10.50
C GLY A 458 13.52 21.29 11.26
N THR A 459 13.42 21.25 12.57
CA THR A 459 13.74 22.40 13.43
C THR A 459 15.18 22.88 13.27
N LEU A 460 16.15 21.95 13.20
CA LEU A 460 17.56 22.29 13.00
C LEU A 460 17.83 22.82 11.59
N ILE A 461 17.25 22.23 10.57
CA ILE A 461 17.34 22.70 9.17
C ILE A 461 16.84 24.14 9.11
N GLY A 462 15.69 24.45 9.69
CA GLY A 462 15.13 25.81 9.71
C GLY A 462 16.06 26.81 10.42
N TYR A 463 16.66 26.44 11.53
CA TYR A 463 17.63 27.28 12.23
C TYR A 463 18.80 27.66 11.33
N TYR A 464 19.39 26.69 10.62
CA TYR A 464 20.51 26.94 9.72
C TYR A 464 20.11 27.73 8.48
N ILE A 465 18.92 27.46 7.92
CA ILE A 465 18.39 28.26 6.78
C ILE A 465 18.27 29.73 7.18
N VAL A 466 17.67 30.04 8.32
CA VAL A 466 17.50 31.43 8.76
C VAL A 466 18.85 32.06 9.14
N PHE A 467 19.77 31.30 9.71
CA PHE A 467 21.14 31.76 9.96
C PHE A 467 21.81 32.23 8.67
N ILE A 468 21.70 31.41 7.63
CA ILE A 468 22.27 31.66 6.30
C ILE A 468 21.62 32.89 5.63
N LEU A 469 20.28 32.90 5.60
CA LEU A 469 19.52 34.02 5.03
C LEU A 469 19.86 35.35 5.74
N ALA A 470 19.88 35.35 7.07
CA ALA A 470 20.22 36.53 7.84
C ALA A 470 21.66 37.00 7.58
N TYR A 471 22.61 36.07 7.45
CA TYR A 471 24.00 36.41 7.12
C TYR A 471 24.10 37.05 5.73
N VAL A 472 23.42 36.54 4.74
CA VAL A 472 23.42 37.06 3.37
C VAL A 472 22.78 38.49 3.33
N PHE A 473 21.64 38.67 4.01
CA PHE A 473 20.92 39.96 3.98
C PHE A 473 21.54 41.03 4.89
N GLU A 474 22.10 40.68 6.03
CA GLU A 474 22.75 41.65 6.94
C GLU A 474 24.16 42.00 6.48
N GLY A 475 24.87 41.08 5.82
CA GLY A 475 26.15 41.37 5.18
C GLY A 475 26.03 42.43 4.09
N ARG A 476 24.97 42.43 3.30
CA ARG A 476 24.70 43.46 2.26
C ARG A 476 24.31 44.82 2.82
N ARG A 477 23.69 44.90 4.02
CA ARG A 477 23.35 46.19 4.65
C ARG A 477 24.56 46.92 5.25
N LYS A 478 25.70 46.28 5.37
CA LYS A 478 26.94 46.91 5.88
C LYS A 478 27.88 47.36 4.76
N GLU A 479 27.55 47.05 3.50
CA GLU A 479 28.32 47.43 2.31
C GLU A 479 27.67 48.58 1.51
N VAL A 480 26.50 49.09 1.96
CA VAL A 480 25.81 50.27 1.47
C VAL A 480 25.80 51.33 2.59
#